data_61798c37cc7062e307a2e723205650f9
#
_entry.id   61798c37cc7062e307a2e723205650f9
#
_cell.length_a   1.000
_cell.length_b   1.000
_cell.length_c   1.000
_cell.angle_alpha   90.00
_cell.angle_beta   90.00
_cell.angle_gamma   90.00
#
_symmetry.space_group_name_H-M   'P 1'
#
loop_
_entity.id
_entity.type
_entity.pdbx_description
1 polymer ?
#
loop_
_entity_poly.entity_id
_entity_poly.type
_entity_poly.pdbx_seq_one_letter_code
_entity_poly.pdbx_strand_id
1 'polypeptide(L)'
;DRSVSRGLGDVYKRQEEYSAARASTLNAFYTSPTVIRSMYEALENMGLKQGNILEPSCGVGNFMGLIPESMSKTNMYGVELDPVSGRIAKQLYQKNKIAVQGFEETSYPDSFFDCVIGNVPFGAYQVSDRRYDRHHFMIHDYFIAKSLDLVRPGGVVAVVTSSGTMDKQNPAVRQYIANRAELLGAIRLPNNAFQRNANTSVVSDILFFQKRDRASIEEPEWLNLKETQEGYSVNAYFAEHPE
;
A
#
# COMPACT_ATOMS: atom_id res chain seq x y z
N ASP A 1 38.73 -8.53 26.45
CA ASP A 1 38.44 -8.08 25.04
C ASP A 1 37.09 -8.53 24.47
N ARG A 2 36.50 -9.65 24.91
CA ARG A 2 35.16 -10.07 24.46
C ARG A 2 34.02 -9.22 25.05
N SER A 3 34.20 -8.56 26.19
CA SER A 3 33.16 -7.70 26.81
C SER A 3 33.04 -6.34 26.13
N VAL A 4 34.14 -5.78 25.64
CA VAL A 4 34.16 -4.47 24.95
C VAL A 4 33.56 -4.57 23.56
N SER A 5 33.80 -5.67 22.83
CA SER A 5 33.23 -5.89 21.50
C SER A 5 31.70 -6.12 21.52
N ARG A 6 31.18 -6.76 22.60
CA ARG A 6 29.73 -6.87 22.81
C ARG A 6 29.07 -5.52 23.11
N GLY A 7 29.71 -4.69 23.95
CA GLY A 7 29.18 -3.36 24.29
C GLY A 7 29.10 -2.41 23.07
N LEU A 8 30.11 -2.43 22.20
CA LEU A 8 30.10 -1.64 20.97
C LEU A 8 29.00 -2.11 19.98
N GLY A 9 28.85 -3.42 19.81
CA GLY A 9 27.80 -3.96 18.97
C GLY A 9 26.37 -3.59 19.44
N ASP A 10 26.15 -3.57 20.75
CA ASP A 10 24.89 -3.15 21.37
C ASP A 10 24.64 -1.64 21.24
N VAL A 11 25.67 -0.81 21.29
CA VAL A 11 25.56 0.65 21.07
C VAL A 11 25.20 0.94 19.59
N TYR A 12 25.87 0.28 18.65
CA TYR A 12 25.55 0.44 17.21
C TYR A 12 24.14 -0.02 16.89
N LYS A 13 23.70 -1.18 17.40
CA LYS A 13 22.32 -1.65 17.24
C LYS A 13 21.29 -0.67 17.79
N ARG A 14 21.53 -0.11 18.98
CA ARG A 14 20.65 0.91 19.57
C ARG A 14 20.61 2.18 18.74
N GLN A 15 21.72 2.58 18.12
CA GLN A 15 21.76 3.77 17.27
C GLN A 15 21.02 3.55 15.94
N GLU A 16 21.15 2.36 15.35
CA GLU A 16 20.37 1.97 14.17
C GLU A 16 18.87 1.88 14.49
N GLU A 17 18.52 1.25 15.61
CA GLU A 17 17.13 1.17 16.09
C GLU A 17 16.55 2.56 16.40
N TYR A 18 17.33 3.44 17.01
CA TYR A 18 16.90 4.82 17.27
C TYR A 18 16.69 5.61 15.97
N SER A 19 17.61 5.45 15.03
CA SER A 19 17.51 6.10 13.71
C SER A 19 16.30 5.58 12.92
N ALA A 20 16.06 4.27 12.94
CA ALA A 20 14.90 3.64 12.32
C ALA A 20 13.58 4.10 12.97
N ALA A 21 13.53 4.11 14.31
CA ALA A 21 12.36 4.60 15.05
C ALA A 21 12.06 6.08 14.78
N ARG A 22 13.11 6.91 14.69
CA ARG A 22 12.96 8.32 14.34
C ARG A 22 12.46 8.50 12.88
N ALA A 23 13.02 7.74 11.95
CA ALA A 23 12.60 7.77 10.55
C ALA A 23 11.15 7.28 10.39
N SER A 24 10.77 6.20 11.07
CA SER A 24 9.40 5.67 11.04
C SER A 24 8.40 6.64 11.65
N THR A 25 8.76 7.31 12.75
CA THR A 25 7.89 8.33 13.39
C THR A 25 7.64 9.54 12.49
N LEU A 26 8.63 9.95 11.70
CA LEU A 26 8.53 11.08 10.78
C LEU A 26 7.76 10.73 9.49
N ASN A 27 7.79 9.47 9.08
CA ASN A 27 7.22 9.00 7.81
C ASN A 27 5.99 8.10 7.99
N ALA A 28 5.56 7.83 9.22
CA ALA A 28 4.41 6.96 9.49
C ALA A 28 3.10 7.72 9.29
N PHE A 29 2.49 7.54 8.13
CA PHE A 29 1.12 7.97 7.87
C PHE A 29 0.16 6.91 8.41
N TYR A 30 -0.26 7.05 9.66
CA TYR A 30 -1.22 6.13 10.28
C TYR A 30 -2.60 6.30 9.66
N THR A 31 -3.09 5.24 9.04
CA THR A 31 -4.46 5.20 8.53
C THR A 31 -5.44 5.14 9.71
N SER A 32 -6.47 5.99 9.67
CA SER A 32 -7.46 6.00 10.75
C SER A 32 -8.24 4.69 10.80
N PRO A 33 -8.65 4.22 12.00
CA PRO A 33 -9.48 3.02 12.12
C PRO A 33 -10.78 3.08 11.31
N THR A 34 -11.35 4.27 11.13
CA THR A 34 -12.53 4.47 10.29
C THR A 34 -12.25 4.10 8.84
N VAL A 35 -11.18 4.63 8.25
CA VAL A 35 -10.79 4.31 6.87
C VAL A 35 -10.54 2.81 6.71
N ILE A 36 -9.80 2.19 7.65
CA ILE A 36 -9.51 0.76 7.59
C ILE A 36 -10.80 -0.08 7.60
N ARG A 37 -11.73 0.24 8.50
CA ARG A 37 -13.02 -0.47 8.58
C ARG A 37 -13.84 -0.29 7.32
N SER A 38 -13.91 0.93 6.78
CA SER A 38 -14.64 1.18 5.52
C SER A 38 -14.02 0.44 4.34
N MET A 39 -12.68 0.30 4.29
CA MET A 39 -12.02 -0.50 3.26
C MET A 39 -12.37 -1.99 3.39
N TYR A 40 -12.40 -2.54 4.60
CA TYR A 40 -12.84 -3.92 4.82
C TYR A 40 -14.33 -4.11 4.47
N GLU A 41 -15.20 -3.19 4.86
CA GLU A 41 -16.62 -3.22 4.52
C GLU A 41 -16.84 -3.24 2.99
N ALA A 42 -16.09 -2.41 2.26
CA ALA A 42 -16.12 -2.43 0.81
C ALA A 42 -15.70 -3.80 0.24
N LEU A 43 -14.63 -4.40 0.78
CA LEU A 43 -14.17 -5.74 0.36
C LEU A 43 -15.19 -6.84 0.69
N GLU A 44 -15.86 -6.78 1.84
CA GLU A 44 -16.93 -7.70 2.20
C GLU A 44 -18.12 -7.59 1.24
N ASN A 45 -18.51 -6.35 0.89
CA ASN A 45 -19.56 -6.08 -0.09
C ASN A 45 -19.20 -6.58 -1.50
N MET A 46 -17.90 -6.59 -1.85
CA MET A 46 -17.38 -7.20 -3.07
C MET A 46 -17.31 -8.74 -2.98
N GLY A 47 -17.64 -9.34 -1.83
CA GLY A 47 -17.71 -10.79 -1.64
C GLY A 47 -16.46 -11.44 -1.03
N LEU A 48 -15.47 -10.68 -0.58
CA LEU A 48 -14.29 -11.21 0.12
C LEU A 48 -14.69 -11.69 1.52
N LYS A 49 -14.57 -12.98 1.79
CA LYS A 49 -14.93 -13.59 3.10
C LYS A 49 -13.74 -14.21 3.80
N GLN A 50 -12.81 -14.76 3.05
CA GLN A 50 -11.61 -15.41 3.56
C GLN A 50 -10.59 -15.54 2.44
N GLY A 51 -9.37 -15.88 2.78
CA GLY A 51 -8.30 -16.14 1.81
C GLY A 51 -6.93 -15.74 2.35
N ASN A 52 -5.98 -15.63 1.45
CA ASN A 52 -4.66 -15.08 1.74
C ASN A 52 -4.67 -13.58 1.46
N ILE A 53 -4.48 -12.77 2.49
CA ILE A 53 -4.45 -11.31 2.37
C ILE A 53 -3.06 -10.80 2.73
N LEU A 54 -2.52 -9.91 1.91
CA LEU A 54 -1.23 -9.26 2.13
C LEU A 54 -1.40 -7.78 2.50
N GLU A 55 -0.71 -7.36 3.55
CA GLU A 55 -0.46 -5.96 3.88
C GLU A 55 1.03 -5.65 3.58
N PRO A 56 1.35 -4.98 2.45
CA PRO A 56 2.73 -4.90 1.94
C PRO A 56 3.61 -3.88 2.66
N SER A 57 3.05 -3.05 3.53
CA SER A 57 3.74 -2.12 4.44
C SER A 57 2.95 -2.01 5.73
N CYS A 58 3.07 -3.05 6.58
CA CYS A 58 2.09 -3.25 7.64
C CYS A 58 2.33 -2.37 8.88
N GLY A 59 3.48 -1.73 9.02
CA GLY A 59 3.80 -0.99 10.23
C GLY A 59 3.68 -1.87 11.46
N VAL A 60 2.91 -1.42 12.43
CA VAL A 60 2.60 -2.19 13.64
C VAL A 60 1.38 -3.12 13.47
N GLY A 61 0.79 -3.22 12.26
CA GLY A 61 -0.29 -4.14 11.93
C GLY A 61 -1.71 -3.60 12.18
N ASN A 62 -1.96 -2.34 11.89
CA ASN A 62 -3.28 -1.73 12.12
C ASN A 62 -4.39 -2.40 11.30
N PHE A 63 -4.14 -2.75 10.04
CA PHE A 63 -5.11 -3.49 9.22
C PHE A 63 -5.33 -4.90 9.74
N MET A 64 -4.29 -5.58 10.21
CA MET A 64 -4.41 -6.90 10.85
C MET A 64 -5.27 -6.85 12.11
N GLY A 65 -5.12 -5.79 12.92
CA GLY A 65 -5.87 -5.62 14.17
C GLY A 65 -7.33 -5.24 13.98
N LEU A 66 -7.70 -4.76 12.81
CA LEU A 66 -9.06 -4.32 12.49
C LEU A 66 -9.77 -5.22 11.47
N ILE A 67 -9.20 -6.39 11.20
CA ILE A 67 -9.89 -7.38 10.35
C ILE A 67 -11.25 -7.74 10.96
N PRO A 68 -12.35 -7.71 10.18
CA PRO A 68 -13.68 -8.02 10.71
C PRO A 68 -13.80 -9.49 11.13
N GLU A 69 -14.66 -9.75 12.09
CA GLU A 69 -14.90 -11.11 12.62
C GLU A 69 -15.38 -12.08 11.53
N SER A 70 -16.19 -11.59 10.59
CA SER A 70 -16.63 -12.31 9.39
C SER A 70 -15.48 -12.87 8.54
N MET A 71 -14.29 -12.23 8.61
CA MET A 71 -13.08 -12.61 7.90
C MET A 71 -12.04 -13.30 8.81
N SER A 72 -12.44 -13.80 10.00
CA SER A 72 -11.54 -14.38 11.01
C SER A 72 -10.77 -15.64 10.55
N LYS A 73 -11.21 -16.28 9.46
CA LYS A 73 -10.52 -17.42 8.84
C LYS A 73 -9.47 -17.03 7.80
N THR A 74 -9.22 -15.74 7.63
CA THR A 74 -8.24 -15.22 6.71
C THR A 74 -6.81 -15.46 7.18
N ASN A 75 -5.92 -15.84 6.26
CA ASN A 75 -4.48 -15.88 6.51
C ASN A 75 -3.89 -14.50 6.19
N MET A 76 -3.50 -13.75 7.21
CA MET A 76 -2.87 -12.45 7.03
C MET A 76 -1.35 -12.59 6.89
N TYR A 77 -0.82 -11.91 5.89
CA TYR A 77 0.61 -11.76 5.62
C TYR A 77 0.96 -10.28 5.72
N GLY A 78 2.09 -9.96 6.31
CA GLY A 78 2.59 -8.58 6.41
C GLY A 78 4.03 -8.49 5.95
N VAL A 79 4.37 -7.36 5.39
CA VAL A 79 5.76 -6.97 5.10
C VAL A 79 6.01 -5.62 5.76
N GLU A 80 7.12 -5.48 6.47
CA GLU A 80 7.51 -4.22 7.10
C GLU A 80 9.01 -4.03 7.02
N LEU A 81 9.41 -2.89 6.48
CA LEU A 81 10.82 -2.53 6.31
C LEU A 81 11.46 -2.15 7.65
N ASP A 82 10.73 -1.37 8.49
CA ASP A 82 11.25 -0.94 9.79
C ASP A 82 11.31 -2.11 10.78
N PRO A 83 12.50 -2.47 11.28
CA PRO A 83 12.67 -3.62 12.16
C PRO A 83 11.97 -3.44 13.51
N VAL A 84 11.75 -2.21 13.98
CA VAL A 84 11.07 -1.96 15.26
C VAL A 84 9.58 -2.23 15.11
N SER A 85 8.93 -1.58 14.12
CA SER A 85 7.51 -1.78 13.80
C SER A 85 7.21 -3.22 13.46
N GLY A 86 8.04 -3.85 12.62
CA GLY A 86 7.86 -5.24 12.23
C GLY A 86 7.96 -6.24 13.39
N ARG A 87 8.86 -6.00 14.35
CA ARG A 87 8.94 -6.81 15.59
C ARG A 87 7.71 -6.61 16.48
N ILE A 88 7.23 -5.38 16.60
CA ILE A 88 5.98 -5.09 17.33
C ILE A 88 4.82 -5.84 16.69
N ALA A 89 4.65 -5.74 15.37
CA ALA A 89 3.60 -6.45 14.65
C ALA A 89 3.67 -7.98 14.86
N LYS A 90 4.88 -8.57 14.79
CA LYS A 90 5.09 -10.01 15.07
C LYS A 90 4.65 -10.42 16.48
N GLN A 91 4.87 -9.57 17.46
CA GLN A 91 4.47 -9.87 18.84
C GLN A 91 2.97 -9.73 19.06
N LEU A 92 2.36 -8.72 18.43
CA LEU A 92 0.91 -8.49 18.53
C LEU A 92 0.10 -9.55 17.77
N TYR A 93 0.58 -9.96 16.59
CA TYR A 93 -0.16 -10.83 15.66
C TYR A 93 0.58 -12.14 15.38
N GLN A 94 0.83 -12.92 16.42
CA GLN A 94 1.65 -14.16 16.37
C GLN A 94 1.11 -15.24 15.42
N LYS A 95 -0.17 -15.19 15.07
CA LYS A 95 -0.79 -16.12 14.09
C LYS A 95 -0.53 -15.68 12.64
N ASN A 96 -0.11 -14.44 12.42
CA ASN A 96 0.08 -13.88 11.10
C ASN A 96 1.53 -14.07 10.63
N LYS A 97 1.72 -14.10 9.33
CA LYS A 97 3.04 -14.29 8.71
C LYS A 97 3.64 -12.93 8.35
N ILE A 98 4.50 -12.39 9.19
CA ILE A 98 5.11 -11.08 9.00
C ILE A 98 6.57 -11.23 8.63
N ALA A 99 6.96 -10.68 7.46
CA ALA A 99 8.33 -10.55 7.00
C ALA A 99 8.87 -9.15 7.35
N VAL A 100 10.04 -9.09 8.01
CA VAL A 100 10.70 -7.82 8.34
C VAL A 100 11.81 -7.61 7.34
N GLN A 101 11.47 -6.99 6.22
CA GLN A 101 12.35 -6.74 5.07
C GLN A 101 11.66 -5.76 4.10
N GLY A 102 12.39 -5.29 3.08
CA GLY A 102 11.80 -4.51 2.00
C GLY A 102 10.81 -5.33 1.18
N PHE A 103 9.78 -4.68 0.65
CA PHE A 103 8.82 -5.35 -0.23
C PHE A 103 9.49 -5.85 -1.52
N GLU A 104 10.51 -5.14 -1.99
CA GLU A 104 11.35 -5.53 -3.14
C GLU A 104 12.12 -6.83 -2.90
N GLU A 105 12.42 -7.16 -1.66
CA GLU A 105 13.16 -8.38 -1.28
C GLU A 105 12.26 -9.60 -1.10
N THR A 106 10.93 -9.42 -1.16
CA THR A 106 9.98 -10.53 -0.99
C THR A 106 9.89 -11.40 -2.23
N SER A 107 9.73 -12.70 -2.01
CA SER A 107 9.64 -13.73 -3.06
C SER A 107 8.33 -14.51 -3.01
N TYR A 108 7.21 -13.84 -2.78
CA TYR A 108 5.90 -14.47 -2.86
C TYR A 108 5.59 -14.93 -4.28
N PRO A 109 4.92 -16.09 -4.45
CA PRO A 109 4.48 -16.54 -5.77
C PRO A 109 3.48 -15.56 -6.39
N ASP A 110 3.52 -15.39 -7.71
CA ASP A 110 2.48 -14.69 -8.45
C ASP A 110 1.11 -15.34 -8.21
N SER A 111 0.06 -14.54 -8.19
CA SER A 111 -1.32 -15.00 -8.03
C SER A 111 -1.59 -15.79 -6.74
N PHE A 112 -0.81 -15.56 -5.70
CA PHE A 112 -0.93 -16.27 -4.42
C PHE A 112 -1.99 -15.66 -3.49
N PHE A 113 -2.18 -14.35 -3.55
CA PHE A 113 -3.09 -13.65 -2.66
C PHE A 113 -4.48 -13.46 -3.26
N ASP A 114 -5.50 -13.52 -2.43
CA ASP A 114 -6.87 -13.16 -2.78
C ASP A 114 -7.08 -11.65 -2.75
N CYS A 115 -6.35 -10.96 -1.87
CA CYS A 115 -6.41 -9.53 -1.70
C CYS A 115 -5.06 -8.97 -1.23
N VAL A 116 -4.74 -7.76 -1.66
CA VAL A 116 -3.74 -6.89 -1.02
C VAL A 116 -4.48 -5.69 -0.47
N ILE A 117 -4.26 -5.39 0.82
CA ILE A 117 -4.86 -4.23 1.50
C ILE A 117 -3.79 -3.49 2.29
N GLY A 118 -3.82 -2.18 2.30
CA GLY A 118 -2.89 -1.41 3.14
C GLY A 118 -2.72 0.04 2.72
N ASN A 119 -1.90 0.75 3.49
CA ASN A 119 -1.43 2.08 3.16
C ASN A 119 0.01 1.94 2.64
N VAL A 120 0.21 2.16 1.33
CA VAL A 120 1.53 2.02 0.72
C VAL A 120 2.40 3.25 1.01
N PRO A 121 3.74 3.12 1.05
CA PRO A 121 4.62 4.27 1.26
C PRO A 121 4.49 5.27 0.12
N PHE A 122 4.59 6.56 0.45
CA PHE A 122 4.53 7.67 -0.51
C PHE A 122 5.91 8.32 -0.63
N GLY A 123 6.22 8.82 -1.81
CA GLY A 123 7.43 9.61 -1.99
C GLY A 123 7.91 9.67 -3.44
N ALA A 124 8.82 10.63 -3.67
CA ALA A 124 9.47 10.81 -4.95
C ALA A 124 10.80 10.03 -5.02
N TYR A 125 10.76 8.75 -4.64
CA TYR A 125 11.89 7.83 -4.70
C TYR A 125 11.47 6.48 -5.27
N GLN A 126 12.44 5.68 -5.63
CA GLN A 126 12.29 4.37 -6.24
C GLN A 126 13.03 3.33 -5.40
N VAL A 127 12.60 2.07 -5.50
CA VAL A 127 13.35 0.92 -5.00
C VAL A 127 13.81 0.08 -6.18
N SER A 128 14.88 -0.68 -6.01
CA SER A 128 15.36 -1.58 -7.06
C SER A 128 14.70 -2.94 -6.91
N ASP A 129 13.91 -3.30 -7.89
CA ASP A 129 13.36 -4.64 -8.08
C ASP A 129 13.50 -4.98 -9.56
N ARG A 130 14.36 -5.96 -9.86
CA ARG A 130 14.77 -6.32 -11.22
C ARG A 130 13.61 -6.52 -12.19
N ARG A 131 12.46 -6.95 -11.69
CA ARG A 131 11.24 -7.17 -12.48
C ARG A 131 10.61 -5.87 -12.94
N TYR A 132 10.73 -4.79 -12.15
CA TYR A 132 10.03 -3.52 -12.33
C TYR A 132 10.96 -2.35 -12.69
N ASP A 133 12.29 -2.49 -12.56
CA ASP A 133 13.28 -1.42 -12.75
C ASP A 133 13.11 -0.67 -14.09
N ARG A 134 12.77 -1.40 -15.16
CA ARG A 134 12.54 -0.82 -16.50
C ARG A 134 11.40 0.21 -16.56
N HIS A 135 10.48 0.19 -15.59
CA HIS A 135 9.31 1.08 -15.57
C HIS A 135 9.55 2.37 -14.79
N HIS A 136 10.64 2.45 -14.02
CA HIS A 136 10.98 3.61 -13.20
C HIS A 136 9.84 4.09 -12.30
N PHE A 137 9.07 3.15 -11.72
CA PHE A 137 7.95 3.47 -10.85
C PHE A 137 8.41 4.24 -9.61
N MET A 138 7.64 5.26 -9.20
CA MET A 138 7.74 5.80 -7.85
C MET A 138 7.30 4.73 -6.86
N ILE A 139 7.74 4.86 -5.60
CA ILE A 139 7.52 3.82 -4.57
C ILE A 139 6.05 3.39 -4.48
N HIS A 140 5.10 4.33 -4.45
CA HIS A 140 3.68 4.01 -4.36
C HIS A 140 3.16 3.27 -5.60
N ASP A 141 3.61 3.62 -6.79
CA ASP A 141 3.24 2.95 -8.05
C ASP A 141 3.84 1.55 -8.14
N TYR A 142 5.08 1.38 -7.66
CA TYR A 142 5.75 0.09 -7.56
C TYR A 142 4.98 -0.87 -6.64
N PHE A 143 4.53 -0.39 -5.48
CA PHE A 143 3.72 -1.22 -4.56
C PHE A 143 2.43 -1.70 -5.20
N ILE A 144 1.74 -0.84 -5.97
CA ILE A 144 0.53 -1.24 -6.71
C ILE A 144 0.88 -2.26 -7.80
N ALA A 145 1.93 -2.01 -8.59
CA ALA A 145 2.33 -2.89 -9.69
C ALA A 145 2.69 -4.29 -9.19
N LYS A 146 3.52 -4.41 -8.15
CA LYS A 146 3.88 -5.69 -7.54
C LYS A 146 2.68 -6.38 -6.91
N SER A 147 1.83 -5.64 -6.21
CA SER A 147 0.60 -6.18 -5.61
C SER A 147 -0.33 -6.79 -6.65
N LEU A 148 -0.46 -6.17 -7.81
CA LEU A 148 -1.26 -6.72 -8.93
C LEU A 148 -0.68 -8.04 -9.47
N ASP A 149 0.63 -8.22 -9.47
CA ASP A 149 1.21 -9.50 -9.87
C ASP A 149 0.98 -10.58 -8.80
N LEU A 150 1.00 -10.20 -7.53
CA LEU A 150 0.85 -11.11 -6.41
C LEU A 150 -0.60 -11.55 -6.15
N VAL A 151 -1.62 -10.75 -6.51
CA VAL A 151 -3.02 -11.17 -6.40
C VAL A 151 -3.39 -12.09 -7.57
N ARG A 152 -4.28 -13.05 -7.28
CA ARG A 152 -4.85 -13.93 -8.31
C ARG A 152 -5.79 -13.15 -9.25
N PRO A 153 -6.08 -13.65 -10.45
CA PRO A 153 -7.17 -13.14 -11.26
C PRO A 153 -8.49 -13.07 -10.47
N GLY A 154 -9.20 -11.95 -10.60
CA GLY A 154 -10.40 -11.65 -9.80
C GLY A 154 -10.12 -11.19 -8.37
N GLY A 155 -8.87 -11.28 -7.90
CA GLY A 155 -8.44 -10.73 -6.60
C GLY A 155 -8.37 -9.20 -6.64
N VAL A 156 -8.38 -8.58 -5.46
CA VAL A 156 -8.48 -7.13 -5.31
C VAL A 156 -7.23 -6.55 -4.66
N VAL A 157 -6.75 -5.44 -5.21
CA VAL A 157 -5.76 -4.56 -4.58
C VAL A 157 -6.50 -3.32 -4.07
N ALA A 158 -6.58 -3.18 -2.73
CA ALA A 158 -7.24 -2.09 -2.04
C ALA A 158 -6.20 -1.29 -1.24
N VAL A 159 -5.81 -0.13 -1.74
CA VAL A 159 -4.69 0.62 -1.16
C VAL A 159 -5.01 2.10 -0.94
N VAL A 160 -4.47 2.62 0.15
CA VAL A 160 -4.30 4.06 0.33
C VAL A 160 -2.97 4.44 -0.30
N THR A 161 -2.99 5.40 -1.20
CA THR A 161 -1.82 5.82 -1.99
C THR A 161 -1.79 7.34 -2.20
N SER A 162 -0.70 7.84 -2.75
CA SER A 162 -0.58 9.24 -3.18
C SER A 162 -1.54 9.55 -4.32
N SER A 163 -2.17 10.73 -4.31
CA SER A 163 -2.92 11.26 -5.47
C SER A 163 -2.09 11.29 -6.76
N GLY A 164 -0.76 11.30 -6.65
CA GLY A 164 0.14 11.22 -7.79
C GLY A 164 -0.03 9.98 -8.66
N THR A 165 -0.57 8.87 -8.16
CA THR A 165 -0.90 7.70 -8.99
C THR A 165 -1.95 8.06 -10.04
N MET A 166 -3.00 8.77 -9.63
CA MET A 166 -4.13 9.13 -10.49
C MET A 166 -3.90 10.44 -11.26
N ASP A 167 -3.25 11.45 -10.66
CA ASP A 167 -3.17 12.81 -11.20
C ASP A 167 -1.89 13.13 -11.99
N LYS A 168 -0.94 12.19 -12.13
CA LYS A 168 0.27 12.42 -12.96
C LYS A 168 -0.11 12.78 -14.39
N GLN A 169 0.57 13.77 -14.96
CA GLN A 169 0.42 14.12 -16.38
C GLN A 169 0.77 12.94 -17.29
N ASN A 170 1.87 12.25 -17.00
CA ASN A 170 2.25 11.03 -17.73
C ASN A 170 1.32 9.86 -17.35
N PRO A 171 0.54 9.32 -18.29
CA PRO A 171 -0.42 8.24 -18.03
C PRO A 171 0.22 6.84 -17.92
N ALA A 172 1.53 6.70 -18.11
CA ALA A 172 2.19 5.40 -18.25
C ALA A 172 1.88 4.42 -17.09
N VAL A 173 1.83 4.92 -15.85
CA VAL A 173 1.47 4.11 -14.68
C VAL A 173 0.02 3.65 -14.75
N ARG A 174 -0.90 4.56 -15.07
CA ARG A 174 -2.32 4.24 -15.22
C ARG A 174 -2.56 3.24 -16.35
N GLN A 175 -1.88 3.39 -17.48
CA GLN A 175 -1.91 2.42 -18.59
C GLN A 175 -1.39 1.05 -18.15
N TYR A 176 -0.29 1.01 -17.40
CA TYR A 176 0.25 -0.24 -16.86
C TYR A 176 -0.76 -0.95 -15.98
N ILE A 177 -1.45 -0.22 -15.10
CA ILE A 177 -2.47 -0.75 -14.20
C ILE A 177 -3.70 -1.19 -15.01
N ALA A 178 -4.22 -0.35 -15.91
CA ALA A 178 -5.43 -0.63 -16.70
C ALA A 178 -5.30 -1.88 -17.58
N ASN A 179 -4.11 -2.13 -18.11
CA ASN A 179 -3.84 -3.36 -18.85
C ASN A 179 -4.00 -4.63 -17.99
N ARG A 180 -3.85 -4.54 -16.67
CA ARG A 180 -3.82 -5.67 -15.73
C ARG A 180 -5.01 -5.74 -14.82
N ALA A 181 -5.67 -4.63 -14.58
CA ALA A 181 -6.74 -4.52 -13.60
C ALA A 181 -7.83 -3.54 -14.04
N GLU A 182 -9.00 -3.73 -13.48
CA GLU A 182 -10.12 -2.81 -13.55
C GLU A 182 -10.15 -1.93 -12.29
N LEU A 183 -10.38 -0.64 -12.46
CA LEU A 183 -10.66 0.26 -11.35
C LEU A 183 -12.11 0.06 -10.92
N LEU A 184 -12.31 -0.56 -9.76
CA LEU A 184 -13.64 -0.78 -9.18
C LEU A 184 -14.19 0.47 -8.50
N GLY A 185 -13.29 1.31 -7.98
CA GLY A 185 -13.64 2.56 -7.32
C GLY A 185 -12.41 3.28 -6.78
N ALA A 186 -12.57 4.59 -6.61
CA ALA A 186 -11.56 5.45 -6.02
C ALA A 186 -12.22 6.51 -5.13
N ILE A 187 -11.60 6.81 -3.99
CA ILE A 187 -12.08 7.82 -3.04
C ILE A 187 -10.91 8.75 -2.73
N ARG A 188 -11.06 10.04 -3.00
CA ARG A 188 -10.09 11.04 -2.60
C ARG A 188 -10.32 11.46 -1.16
N LEU A 189 -9.32 11.27 -0.33
CA LEU A 189 -9.37 11.65 1.07
C LEU A 189 -9.11 13.15 1.23
N PRO A 190 -9.82 13.82 2.16
CA PRO A 190 -9.58 15.23 2.44
C PRO A 190 -8.17 15.47 2.97
N ASN A 191 -7.59 16.62 2.68
CA ASN A 191 -6.20 17.00 3.02
C ASN A 191 -5.84 16.83 4.51
N ASN A 192 -6.82 16.81 5.40
CA ASN A 192 -6.64 16.65 6.84
C ASN A 192 -6.73 15.19 7.33
N ALA A 193 -6.96 14.22 6.44
CA ALA A 193 -7.11 12.82 6.83
C ALA A 193 -5.87 12.26 7.58
N PHE A 194 -4.69 12.85 7.36
CA PHE A 194 -3.41 12.47 7.99
C PHE A 194 -2.75 13.59 8.80
N GLN A 195 -3.45 14.71 9.05
CA GLN A 195 -2.87 15.92 9.67
C GLN A 195 -2.34 15.74 11.11
N ARG A 196 -2.68 14.67 11.79
CA ARG A 196 -2.20 14.49 13.18
C ARG A 196 -0.72 14.14 13.30
N ASN A 197 -0.06 13.72 12.22
CA ASN A 197 1.30 13.17 12.29
C ASN A 197 2.30 13.71 11.26
N ALA A 198 1.91 14.56 10.33
CA ALA A 198 2.85 15.15 9.38
C ALA A 198 2.49 16.62 9.09
N ASN A 199 3.48 17.49 9.21
CA ASN A 199 3.37 18.92 8.84
C ASN A 199 3.23 19.16 7.31
N THR A 200 2.87 18.14 6.53
CA THR A 200 2.66 18.20 5.08
C THR A 200 1.25 17.75 4.74
N SER A 201 0.50 18.59 4.04
CA SER A 201 -0.80 18.22 3.45
C SER A 201 -0.54 17.31 2.23
N VAL A 202 -0.61 16.01 2.40
CA VAL A 202 -0.55 15.06 1.29
C VAL A 202 -1.97 14.65 0.94
N VAL A 203 -2.40 14.92 -0.29
CA VAL A 203 -3.64 14.39 -0.83
C VAL A 203 -3.44 12.90 -1.12
N SER A 204 -4.34 12.09 -0.61
CA SER A 204 -4.27 10.63 -0.74
C SER A 204 -5.57 10.10 -1.31
N ASP A 205 -5.45 9.01 -2.03
CA ASP A 205 -6.58 8.31 -2.62
C ASP A 205 -6.68 6.88 -2.05
N ILE A 206 -7.88 6.39 -1.85
CA ILE A 206 -8.15 4.96 -1.65
C ILE A 206 -8.53 4.43 -3.02
N LEU A 207 -7.80 3.42 -3.49
CA LEU A 207 -8.01 2.80 -4.80
C LEU A 207 -8.34 1.33 -4.65
N PHE A 208 -9.35 0.87 -5.39
CA PHE A 208 -9.73 -0.53 -5.48
C PHE A 208 -9.55 -1.01 -6.91
N PHE A 209 -8.61 -1.94 -7.13
CA PHE A 209 -8.35 -2.55 -8.43
C PHE A 209 -8.65 -4.04 -8.37
N GLN A 210 -9.40 -4.55 -9.34
CA GLN A 210 -9.58 -5.99 -9.52
C GLN A 210 -8.67 -6.50 -10.65
N LYS A 211 -7.84 -7.49 -10.35
CA LYS A 211 -6.97 -8.10 -11.35
C LYS A 211 -7.78 -8.81 -12.43
N ARG A 212 -7.47 -8.52 -13.69
CA ARG A 212 -8.06 -9.17 -14.86
C ARG A 212 -7.46 -10.56 -15.08
N ASP A 213 -8.22 -11.44 -15.71
CA ASP A 213 -7.71 -12.75 -16.16
C ASP A 213 -6.73 -12.61 -17.32
N ARG A 214 -6.93 -11.61 -18.17
CA ARG A 214 -6.13 -11.33 -19.36
C ARG A 214 -5.84 -9.84 -19.44
N ALA A 215 -4.68 -9.52 -20.02
CA ALA A 215 -4.36 -8.13 -20.32
C ALA A 215 -5.43 -7.52 -21.25
N SER A 216 -5.85 -6.30 -20.95
CA SER A 216 -6.76 -5.52 -21.78
C SER A 216 -6.01 -4.39 -22.46
N ILE A 217 -6.41 -4.08 -23.69
CA ILE A 217 -5.95 -2.91 -24.44
C ILE A 217 -6.95 -1.75 -24.36
N GLU A 218 -8.04 -1.92 -23.61
CA GLU A 218 -9.02 -0.86 -23.40
C GLU A 218 -8.38 0.34 -22.72
N GLU A 219 -8.77 1.51 -23.17
CA GLU A 219 -8.36 2.80 -22.60
C GLU A 219 -9.52 3.43 -21.83
N PRO A 220 -9.73 3.05 -20.56
CA PRO A 220 -10.79 3.63 -19.75
C PRO A 220 -10.54 5.13 -19.50
N GLU A 221 -11.61 5.90 -19.26
CA GLU A 221 -11.51 7.36 -19.09
C GLU A 221 -10.60 7.78 -17.95
N TRP A 222 -10.47 6.99 -16.90
CA TRP A 222 -9.58 7.28 -15.77
C TRP A 222 -8.08 7.25 -16.12
N LEU A 223 -7.70 6.89 -17.34
CA LEU A 223 -6.33 7.13 -17.84
C LEU A 223 -6.05 8.62 -18.04
N ASN A 224 -7.07 9.42 -18.29
CA ASN A 224 -6.98 10.81 -18.67
C ASN A 224 -7.14 11.75 -17.47
N LEU A 225 -6.72 12.99 -17.66
CA LEU A 225 -6.97 14.08 -16.74
C LEU A 225 -8.03 15.01 -17.36
N LYS A 226 -8.82 15.64 -16.49
CA LYS A 226 -9.77 16.69 -16.84
C LYS A 226 -9.42 17.96 -16.08
N GLU A 227 -9.70 19.10 -16.65
CA GLU A 227 -9.54 20.39 -16.02
C GLU A 227 -10.82 20.73 -15.24
N THR A 228 -10.69 21.10 -13.96
CA THR A 228 -11.81 21.56 -13.16
C THR A 228 -12.21 22.98 -13.56
N GLN A 229 -13.39 23.45 -13.12
CA GLN A 229 -13.84 24.83 -13.37
C GLN A 229 -12.89 25.88 -12.78
N GLU A 230 -12.08 25.49 -11.80
CA GLU A 230 -11.09 26.34 -11.13
C GLU A 230 -9.71 26.28 -11.81
N GLY A 231 -9.57 25.54 -12.91
CA GLY A 231 -8.33 25.41 -13.68
C GLY A 231 -7.32 24.42 -13.13
N TYR A 232 -7.73 23.51 -12.24
CA TYR A 232 -6.87 22.43 -11.74
C TYR A 232 -7.04 21.16 -12.57
N SER A 233 -5.92 20.49 -12.86
CA SER A 233 -5.91 19.20 -13.53
C SER A 233 -6.12 18.09 -12.50
N VAL A 234 -7.14 17.26 -12.70
CA VAL A 234 -7.51 16.15 -11.84
C VAL A 234 -7.84 14.92 -12.70
N ASN A 235 -7.70 13.72 -12.14
CA ASN A 235 -8.07 12.52 -12.87
C ASN A 235 -9.55 12.55 -13.29
N ALA A 236 -9.83 12.09 -14.50
CA ALA A 236 -11.20 12.08 -15.07
C ALA A 236 -12.19 11.35 -14.17
N TYR A 237 -11.78 10.28 -13.48
CA TYR A 237 -12.63 9.56 -12.53
C TYR A 237 -13.17 10.49 -11.43
N PHE A 238 -12.31 11.27 -10.78
CA PHE A 238 -12.75 12.18 -9.71
C PHE A 238 -13.56 13.38 -10.24
N ALA A 239 -13.30 13.80 -11.48
CA ALA A 239 -14.11 14.85 -12.11
C ALA A 239 -15.54 14.40 -12.39
N GLU A 240 -15.76 13.10 -12.62
CA GLU A 240 -17.06 12.50 -12.91
C GLU A 240 -17.78 11.98 -11.65
N HIS A 241 -17.02 11.73 -10.57
CA HIS A 241 -17.53 11.24 -9.30
C HIS A 241 -17.13 12.22 -8.17
N PRO A 242 -17.75 13.40 -8.10
CA PRO A 242 -17.36 14.45 -7.16
C PRO A 242 -17.83 14.22 -5.72
N GLU A 243 -18.54 13.13 -5.41
CA GLU A 243 -19.14 12.80 -4.12
C GLU A 243 -18.14 12.25 -3.10
#